data_d390486bd2cc5c40e7f3c9bc6bb23e0e
#
_entry.id   d390486bd2cc5c40e7f3c9bc6bb23e0e
#
_cell.length_a   1.000
_cell.length_b   1.000
_cell.length_c   1.000
_cell.angle_alpha   90.00
_cell.angle_beta   90.00
_cell.angle_gamma   90.00
#
_symmetry.space_group_name_H-M   'P 1'
#
loop_
_entity.id
_entity.type
_entity.pdbx_description
1 polymer ?
#
loop_
_entity_poly.entity_id
_entity_poly.type
_entity_poly.pdbx_seq_one_letter_code
_entity_poly.pdbx_strand_id
1 'polypeptide(L)'
;GTLNGSVDWQDALLVGLAVKGDAFTVNYDDSRVKVSPDLSINLSPQSVDISGDIDIPYARVKINELPPSAVSPSRDVHLRGEPPSEALVDNINANIMVTIDEDEREEVRLDAFGLKATLSGGVNVQTQPALTGYGDLRIINGRYAAYGQNLIIRTGEVQFNGPLDQPILLVEAIRDPDLTEDDVIAGVRVEGPANQPSVSLFSEPGMDQARNLAYLLNGSGGLGGGQMDENSYAAMLIGFGLSSSESLTSNVGNALGI
;
A
#
# COMPACT_ATOMS: atom_id res chain seq x y z
N GLY A 1 8.63 -28.51 2.13
CA GLY A 1 7.23 -28.42 2.51
C GLY A 1 6.56 -29.79 2.62
N THR A 2 5.50 -29.86 3.36
CA THR A 2 4.71 -31.09 3.55
C THR A 2 3.25 -30.80 3.16
N LEU A 3 2.62 -31.80 2.55
CA LEU A 3 1.19 -31.83 2.28
C LEU A 3 0.62 -33.10 2.90
N ASN A 4 -0.31 -32.95 3.84
CA ASN A 4 -1.03 -34.06 4.44
C ASN A 4 -2.51 -33.92 4.11
N GLY A 5 -3.19 -35.03 3.88
CA GLY A 5 -4.60 -35.01 3.52
C GLY A 5 -5.37 -36.15 4.17
N SER A 6 -6.64 -35.92 4.43
CA SER A 6 -7.63 -36.92 4.87
C SER A 6 -8.88 -36.79 4.02
N VAL A 7 -9.55 -37.94 3.79
CA VAL A 7 -10.82 -37.99 3.06
C VAL A 7 -11.79 -38.82 3.87
N ASP A 8 -12.96 -38.25 4.14
CA ASP A 8 -14.09 -38.94 4.76
C ASP A 8 -15.28 -38.90 3.80
N TRP A 9 -15.95 -40.05 3.62
CA TRP A 9 -17.09 -40.21 2.69
C TRP A 9 -18.28 -40.95 3.30
N GLN A 10 -18.36 -41.04 4.63
CA GLN A 10 -19.45 -41.83 5.27
C GLN A 10 -20.82 -41.16 5.09
N ASP A 11 -20.93 -39.84 5.35
CA ASP A 11 -22.20 -39.09 5.23
C ASP A 11 -22.13 -38.03 4.11
N ALA A 12 -20.96 -37.40 3.91
CA ALA A 12 -20.68 -36.45 2.86
C ALA A 12 -19.19 -36.54 2.49
N LEU A 13 -18.83 -36.09 1.28
CA LEU A 13 -17.43 -36.01 0.90
C LEU A 13 -16.79 -34.82 1.63
N LEU A 14 -15.94 -35.12 2.60
CA LEU A 14 -15.13 -34.15 3.33
C LEU A 14 -13.65 -34.41 3.04
N VAL A 15 -12.93 -33.38 2.62
CA VAL A 15 -11.50 -33.47 2.37
C VAL A 15 -10.78 -32.44 3.23
N GLY A 16 -9.93 -32.91 4.13
CA GLY A 16 -9.02 -32.09 4.92
C GLY A 16 -7.64 -32.10 4.32
N LEU A 17 -7.04 -30.93 4.10
CA LEU A 17 -5.67 -30.77 3.64
C LEU A 17 -4.91 -29.86 4.61
N ALA A 18 -3.71 -30.26 5.00
CA ALA A 18 -2.76 -29.43 5.72
C ALA A 18 -1.56 -29.16 4.83
N VAL A 19 -1.30 -27.89 4.58
CA VAL A 19 -0.19 -27.42 3.75
C VAL A 19 0.79 -26.69 4.64
N LYS A 20 2.02 -27.21 4.75
CA LYS A 20 3.09 -26.58 5.49
C LYS A 20 4.33 -26.44 4.62
N GLY A 21 4.86 -25.22 4.58
CA GLY A 21 6.01 -24.89 3.75
C GLY A 21 7.02 -24.01 4.45
N ASP A 22 8.21 -23.99 3.90
CA ASP A 22 9.29 -23.13 4.35
C ASP A 22 9.91 -22.47 3.12
N ALA A 23 9.77 -21.15 3.05
CA ALA A 23 10.35 -20.26 2.05
C ALA A 23 10.14 -20.69 0.58
N PHE A 24 8.92 -21.09 0.21
CA PHE A 24 8.58 -21.34 -1.20
C PHE A 24 8.75 -20.08 -2.03
N THR A 25 9.51 -20.17 -3.11
CA THR A 25 9.71 -19.05 -4.00
C THR A 25 8.63 -19.01 -5.09
N VAL A 26 7.92 -17.90 -5.16
CA VAL A 26 6.99 -17.55 -6.23
C VAL A 26 7.60 -16.41 -7.04
N ASN A 27 7.67 -16.56 -8.34
CA ASN A 27 8.08 -15.49 -9.25
C ASN A 27 6.87 -15.11 -10.12
N TYR A 28 6.59 -13.84 -10.18
CA TYR A 28 5.52 -13.29 -11.03
C TYR A 28 5.99 -11.95 -11.59
N ASP A 29 6.07 -11.87 -12.93
CA ASP A 29 6.62 -10.72 -13.64
C ASP A 29 8.02 -10.35 -13.08
N ASP A 30 8.27 -9.08 -12.78
CA ASP A 30 9.51 -8.58 -12.17
C ASP A 30 9.57 -8.77 -10.64
N SER A 31 8.61 -9.48 -10.07
CA SER A 31 8.47 -9.68 -8.63
C SER A 31 8.87 -11.09 -8.20
N ARG A 32 9.49 -11.19 -7.03
CA ARG A 32 9.85 -12.46 -6.38
C ARG A 32 9.42 -12.41 -4.93
N VAL A 33 8.70 -13.44 -4.50
CA VAL A 33 8.20 -13.57 -3.13
C VAL A 33 8.55 -14.95 -2.60
N LYS A 34 9.06 -15.04 -1.38
CA LYS A 34 9.13 -16.28 -0.62
C LYS A 34 7.97 -16.31 0.36
N VAL A 35 7.30 -17.45 0.46
CA VAL A 35 6.17 -17.66 1.36
C VAL A 35 6.37 -18.93 2.17
N SER A 36 6.04 -18.85 3.44
CA SER A 36 6.04 -19.98 4.38
C SER A 36 4.62 -20.20 4.89
N PRO A 37 3.79 -20.98 4.17
CA PRO A 37 2.43 -21.26 4.59
C PRO A 37 2.37 -22.31 5.69
N ASP A 38 1.43 -22.14 6.62
CA ASP A 38 0.94 -23.15 7.55
C ASP A 38 -0.60 -23.10 7.53
N LEU A 39 -1.20 -23.81 6.57
CA LEU A 39 -2.61 -23.68 6.23
C LEU A 39 -3.36 -25.00 6.42
N SER A 40 -4.57 -24.89 6.95
CA SER A 40 -5.58 -25.94 6.97
C SER A 40 -6.70 -25.59 5.98
N ILE A 41 -6.99 -26.53 5.08
CA ILE A 41 -8.01 -26.39 4.05
C ILE A 41 -9.02 -27.53 4.22
N ASN A 42 -10.26 -27.20 4.48
CA ASN A 42 -11.35 -28.14 4.59
C ASN A 42 -12.33 -27.93 3.44
N LEU A 43 -12.51 -28.97 2.63
CA LEU A 43 -13.41 -28.95 1.50
C LEU A 43 -14.67 -29.76 1.86
N SER A 44 -15.81 -29.16 1.66
CA SER A 44 -17.11 -29.77 1.74
C SER A 44 -17.88 -29.59 0.42
N PRO A 45 -19.01 -30.27 0.20
CA PRO A 45 -19.81 -30.04 -1.01
C PRO A 45 -20.36 -28.61 -1.13
N GLN A 46 -20.41 -27.83 -0.03
CA GLN A 46 -20.99 -26.49 0.02
C GLN A 46 -19.98 -25.37 0.27
N SER A 47 -18.77 -25.68 0.78
CA SER A 47 -17.78 -24.67 1.15
C SER A 47 -16.35 -25.16 1.03
N VAL A 48 -15.43 -24.21 0.86
CA VAL A 48 -14.02 -24.38 1.13
C VAL A 48 -13.65 -23.47 2.29
N ASP A 49 -13.23 -24.07 3.40
CA ASP A 49 -12.78 -23.34 4.58
C ASP A 49 -11.27 -23.37 4.65
N ILE A 50 -10.63 -22.21 4.61
CA ILE A 50 -9.17 -22.04 4.64
C ILE A 50 -8.82 -21.24 5.89
N SER A 51 -7.90 -21.77 6.70
CA SER A 51 -7.42 -21.04 7.88
C SER A 51 -5.94 -21.32 8.13
N GLY A 52 -5.29 -20.38 8.82
CA GLY A 52 -3.91 -20.52 9.23
C GLY A 52 -3.08 -19.28 8.95
N ASP A 53 -1.78 -19.47 8.80
CA ASP A 53 -0.80 -18.41 8.74
C ASP A 53 0.01 -18.49 7.45
N ILE A 54 0.37 -17.34 6.90
CA ILE A 54 1.33 -17.19 5.81
C ILE A 54 2.38 -16.19 6.25
N ASP A 55 3.58 -16.67 6.46
CA ASP A 55 4.74 -15.83 6.68
C ASP A 55 5.43 -15.50 5.37
N ILE A 56 5.82 -14.22 5.19
CA ILE A 56 6.54 -13.71 4.03
C ILE A 56 7.92 -13.23 4.47
N PRO A 57 8.91 -14.13 4.58
CA PRO A 57 10.24 -13.74 5.03
C PRO A 57 10.98 -12.85 4.03
N TYR A 58 10.66 -12.96 2.75
CA TYR A 58 11.34 -12.20 1.71
C TYR A 58 10.41 -11.86 0.56
N ALA A 59 10.47 -10.61 0.11
CA ALA A 59 9.89 -10.23 -1.17
C ALA A 59 10.69 -9.10 -1.84
N ARG A 60 10.68 -9.11 -3.16
CA ARG A 60 10.98 -7.96 -4.01
C ARG A 60 9.79 -7.77 -4.93
N VAL A 61 8.98 -6.78 -4.61
CA VAL A 61 7.77 -6.46 -5.38
C VAL A 61 8.04 -5.19 -6.16
N LYS A 62 7.88 -5.27 -7.47
CA LYS A 62 8.02 -4.12 -8.36
C LYS A 62 6.69 -3.87 -9.07
N ILE A 63 6.15 -2.66 -8.89
CA ILE A 63 4.90 -2.23 -9.51
C ILE A 63 5.20 -1.05 -10.42
N ASN A 64 5.23 -1.30 -11.72
CA ASN A 64 5.49 -0.28 -12.74
C ASN A 64 4.20 0.36 -13.24
N GLU A 65 3.09 -0.39 -13.25
CA GLU A 65 1.79 0.04 -13.73
C GLU A 65 0.73 -0.40 -12.72
N LEU A 66 -0.28 0.46 -12.49
CA LEU A 66 -1.47 0.03 -11.76
C LEU A 66 -2.13 -1.06 -12.61
N PRO A 67 -2.54 -2.19 -12.01
CA PRO A 67 -3.35 -3.14 -12.73
C PRO A 67 -4.54 -2.38 -13.31
N PRO A 68 -4.90 -2.60 -14.60
CA PRO A 68 -6.08 -1.96 -15.14
C PRO A 68 -7.20 -2.28 -14.16
N SER A 69 -7.78 -1.23 -13.56
CA SER A 69 -8.88 -1.38 -12.62
C SER A 69 -9.85 -2.32 -13.29
N ALA A 70 -10.03 -3.52 -12.72
CA ALA A 70 -10.96 -4.49 -13.25
C ALA A 70 -12.30 -3.78 -13.18
N VAL A 71 -12.74 -3.24 -14.30
CA VAL A 71 -14.10 -2.76 -14.48
C VAL A 71 -14.91 -4.03 -14.32
N SER A 72 -15.40 -4.24 -13.11
CA SER A 72 -16.35 -5.32 -12.87
C SER A 72 -17.46 -5.12 -13.88
N PRO A 73 -17.71 -6.08 -14.80
CA PRO A 73 -18.82 -5.94 -15.72
C PRO A 73 -20.05 -5.61 -14.88
N SER A 74 -20.80 -4.57 -15.27
CA SER A 74 -22.06 -4.25 -14.61
C SER A 74 -22.86 -5.55 -14.50
N ARG A 75 -23.53 -5.79 -13.36
CA ARG A 75 -24.36 -6.97 -13.13
C ARG A 75 -25.46 -7.15 -14.20
N ASP A 76 -25.64 -6.14 -15.05
CA ASP A 76 -26.56 -6.14 -16.22
C ASP A 76 -25.95 -6.67 -17.52
N VAL A 77 -24.65 -6.95 -17.58
CA VAL A 77 -24.01 -7.51 -18.77
C VAL A 77 -24.09 -9.03 -18.73
N HIS A 78 -25.13 -9.59 -19.27
CA HIS A 78 -25.22 -11.01 -19.58
C HIS A 78 -24.45 -11.28 -20.90
N LEU A 79 -23.26 -11.85 -20.81
CA LEU A 79 -22.56 -12.39 -21.97
C LEU A 79 -23.34 -13.60 -22.51
N ARG A 80 -23.95 -13.42 -23.66
CA ARG A 80 -24.73 -14.47 -24.31
C ARG A 80 -23.77 -15.50 -24.91
N GLY A 81 -23.65 -16.68 -24.28
CA GLY A 81 -22.95 -17.82 -24.88
C GLY A 81 -21.96 -18.57 -24.00
N GLU A 82 -21.66 -18.12 -22.76
CA GLU A 82 -20.98 -19.00 -21.81
C GLU A 82 -22.03 -19.80 -21.05
N PRO A 83 -21.90 -21.16 -20.99
CA PRO A 83 -22.67 -21.92 -20.01
C PRO A 83 -22.38 -21.33 -18.65
N PRO A 84 -23.34 -21.27 -17.71
CA PRO A 84 -23.06 -20.85 -16.36
C PRO A 84 -21.93 -21.75 -15.88
N SER A 85 -20.77 -21.15 -15.62
CA SER A 85 -19.73 -21.81 -14.84
C SER A 85 -20.42 -22.15 -13.54
N GLU A 86 -20.80 -23.43 -13.37
CA GLU A 86 -21.12 -23.93 -12.06
C GLU A 86 -19.84 -23.71 -11.26
N ALA A 87 -19.80 -22.61 -10.52
CA ALA A 87 -18.71 -22.33 -9.62
C ALA A 87 -18.67 -23.53 -8.68
N LEU A 88 -17.67 -24.39 -8.84
CA LEU A 88 -17.51 -25.62 -8.05
C LEU A 88 -17.46 -25.33 -6.55
N VAL A 89 -17.38 -24.04 -6.18
CA VAL A 89 -17.38 -23.59 -4.79
C VAL A 89 -18.01 -22.20 -4.69
N ASP A 90 -19.28 -22.15 -4.33
CA ASP A 90 -20.02 -20.89 -4.12
C ASP A 90 -19.60 -20.13 -2.84
N ASN A 91 -18.92 -20.82 -1.89
CA ASN A 91 -18.52 -20.24 -0.62
C ASN A 91 -17.08 -20.60 -0.27
N ILE A 92 -16.17 -19.65 -0.45
CA ILE A 92 -14.81 -19.72 0.08
C ILE A 92 -14.76 -18.90 1.37
N ASN A 93 -14.56 -19.57 2.49
CA ASN A 93 -14.36 -18.96 3.79
C ASN A 93 -12.88 -19.00 4.12
N ALA A 94 -12.17 -17.91 3.93
CA ALA A 94 -10.77 -17.81 4.33
C ALA A 94 -10.62 -16.92 5.56
N ASN A 95 -9.76 -17.34 6.48
CA ASN A 95 -9.30 -16.58 7.62
C ASN A 95 -7.80 -16.83 7.76
N ILE A 96 -7.00 -15.94 7.20
CA ILE A 96 -5.56 -16.14 7.02
C ILE A 96 -4.82 -14.95 7.64
N MET A 97 -3.90 -15.23 8.56
CA MET A 97 -2.94 -14.26 9.05
C MET A 97 -1.76 -14.19 8.10
N VAL A 98 -1.49 -13.03 7.53
CA VAL A 98 -0.31 -12.77 6.71
C VAL A 98 0.66 -11.94 7.52
N THR A 99 1.88 -12.41 7.70
CA THR A 99 2.92 -11.76 8.51
C THR A 99 4.14 -11.44 7.68
N ILE A 100 4.72 -10.27 7.91
CA ILE A 100 6.00 -9.81 7.36
C ILE A 100 6.87 -9.45 8.56
N ASP A 101 7.82 -10.32 8.86
CA ASP A 101 8.73 -10.11 9.97
C ASP A 101 9.81 -9.05 9.63
N GLU A 102 10.29 -8.38 10.67
CA GLU A 102 11.41 -7.45 10.58
C GLU A 102 12.73 -8.22 10.77
N ASP A 103 13.27 -8.78 9.67
CA ASP A 103 14.58 -9.43 9.67
C ASP A 103 15.53 -8.70 8.70
N GLU A 104 16.68 -8.24 9.21
CA GLU A 104 17.69 -7.54 8.41
C GLU A 104 18.28 -8.40 7.27
N ARG A 105 18.21 -9.72 7.37
CA ARG A 105 18.76 -10.64 6.38
C ARG A 105 17.80 -11.02 5.27
N GLU A 106 16.51 -11.01 5.57
CA GLU A 106 15.43 -11.30 4.64
C GLU A 106 14.40 -10.17 4.74
N GLU A 107 14.34 -9.29 3.74
CA GLU A 107 13.50 -8.10 3.75
C GLU A 107 12.41 -8.18 2.68
N VAL A 108 11.25 -7.68 3.02
CA VAL A 108 10.17 -7.43 2.07
C VAL A 108 10.30 -6.01 1.53
N ARG A 109 10.73 -5.90 0.27
CA ARG A 109 10.97 -4.63 -0.42
C ARG A 109 9.90 -4.36 -1.46
N LEU A 110 9.38 -3.15 -1.44
CA LEU A 110 8.46 -2.59 -2.42
C LEU A 110 9.18 -1.51 -3.25
N ASP A 111 9.06 -1.57 -4.57
CA ASP A 111 9.43 -0.51 -5.51
C ASP A 111 8.20 -0.19 -6.37
N ALA A 112 7.54 0.93 -6.08
CA ALA A 112 6.27 1.29 -6.69
C ALA A 112 6.13 2.80 -6.84
N PHE A 113 5.93 3.30 -8.07
CA PHE A 113 5.61 4.71 -8.33
C PHE A 113 6.55 5.74 -7.68
N GLY A 114 7.85 5.43 -7.63
CA GLY A 114 8.85 6.28 -6.99
C GLY A 114 9.06 6.01 -5.49
N LEU A 115 8.20 5.21 -4.84
CA LEU A 115 8.41 4.72 -3.48
C LEU A 115 9.30 3.49 -3.50
N LYS A 116 10.39 3.52 -2.74
CA LYS A 116 11.19 2.35 -2.40
C LYS A 116 11.14 2.17 -0.89
N ALA A 117 10.63 1.05 -0.44
CA ALA A 117 10.34 0.83 0.96
C ALA A 117 10.63 -0.61 1.40
N THR A 118 11.03 -0.78 2.65
CA THR A 118 11.03 -2.07 3.37
C THR A 118 9.81 -2.10 4.26
N LEU A 119 9.07 -3.21 4.20
CA LEU A 119 7.80 -3.39 4.90
C LEU A 119 7.95 -4.39 6.04
N SER A 120 7.14 -4.19 7.09
CA SER A 120 6.87 -5.18 8.15
C SER A 120 5.44 -5.09 8.62
N GLY A 121 4.99 -6.03 9.44
CA GLY A 121 3.68 -6.02 10.04
C GLY A 121 2.87 -7.26 9.75
N GLY A 122 1.56 -7.19 10.00
CA GLY A 122 0.69 -8.32 9.78
C GLY A 122 -0.75 -7.94 9.54
N VAL A 123 -1.42 -8.69 8.68
CA VAL A 123 -2.83 -8.46 8.35
C VAL A 123 -3.57 -9.79 8.36
N ASN A 124 -4.61 -9.87 9.16
CA ASN A 124 -5.57 -10.95 9.11
C ASN A 124 -6.58 -10.68 8.00
N VAL A 125 -6.62 -11.56 7.01
CA VAL A 125 -7.50 -11.45 5.84
C VAL A 125 -8.66 -12.43 5.98
N GLN A 126 -9.89 -11.94 5.84
CA GLN A 126 -11.12 -12.71 5.91
C GLN A 126 -11.95 -12.48 4.64
N THR A 127 -12.56 -13.55 4.12
CA THR A 127 -13.41 -13.45 2.92
C THR A 127 -14.90 -13.40 3.23
N GLN A 128 -15.33 -13.74 4.44
CA GLN A 128 -16.72 -13.75 4.86
C GLN A 128 -16.94 -12.82 6.07
N PRO A 129 -18.06 -12.05 6.10
CA PRO A 129 -19.13 -11.93 5.09
C PRO A 129 -18.74 -11.11 3.86
N ALA A 130 -17.57 -10.49 3.87
CA ALA A 130 -16.96 -9.74 2.78
C ALA A 130 -15.44 -9.82 2.90
N LEU A 131 -14.72 -9.46 1.84
CA LEU A 131 -13.26 -9.38 1.86
C LEU A 131 -12.81 -8.24 2.78
N THR A 132 -12.30 -8.60 3.94
CA THR A 132 -11.84 -7.66 4.97
C THR A 132 -10.43 -7.97 5.42
N GLY A 133 -9.76 -6.94 5.92
CA GLY A 133 -8.44 -7.02 6.53
C GLY A 133 -8.41 -6.35 7.90
N TYR A 134 -7.65 -6.91 8.83
CA TYR A 134 -7.45 -6.37 10.18
C TYR A 134 -5.98 -6.48 10.57
N GLY A 135 -5.37 -5.36 10.91
CA GLY A 135 -3.95 -5.27 11.25
C GLY A 135 -3.27 -4.08 10.62
N ASP A 136 -1.96 -4.06 10.64
CA ASP A 136 -1.16 -2.96 10.10
C ASP A 136 0.07 -3.44 9.31
N LEU A 137 0.42 -2.69 8.29
CA LEU A 137 1.70 -2.76 7.60
C LEU A 137 2.47 -1.46 7.83
N ARG A 138 3.75 -1.57 8.13
CA ARG A 138 4.64 -0.45 8.42
C ARG A 138 5.78 -0.37 7.41
N ILE A 139 6.17 0.84 7.09
CA ILE A 139 7.37 1.14 6.33
C ILE A 139 8.50 1.35 7.34
N ILE A 140 9.45 0.41 7.42
CA ILE A 140 10.61 0.50 8.31
C ILE A 140 11.64 1.46 7.75
N ASN A 141 11.93 1.32 6.44
CA ASN A 141 12.84 2.19 5.70
C ASN A 141 12.19 2.53 4.37
N GLY A 142 12.05 3.82 4.08
CA GLY A 142 11.42 4.25 2.85
C GLY A 142 12.00 5.55 2.30
N ARG A 143 12.04 5.63 0.96
CA ARG A 143 12.35 6.84 0.22
C ARG A 143 11.32 7.00 -0.90
N TYR A 144 10.87 8.22 -1.08
CA TYR A 144 9.96 8.57 -2.15
C TYR A 144 10.61 9.57 -3.08
N ALA A 145 10.78 9.17 -4.33
CA ALA A 145 11.37 10.02 -5.38
C ALA A 145 10.30 10.45 -6.36
N ALA A 146 9.96 11.73 -6.37
CA ALA A 146 9.01 12.33 -7.30
C ALA A 146 9.33 13.81 -7.53
N TYR A 147 9.04 14.28 -8.74
CA TYR A 147 9.18 15.71 -9.13
C TYR A 147 10.55 16.31 -8.80
N GLY A 148 11.62 15.51 -8.95
CA GLY A 148 12.99 15.94 -8.66
C GLY A 148 13.34 16.01 -7.17
N GLN A 149 12.43 15.62 -6.28
CA GLN A 149 12.68 15.54 -4.84
C GLN A 149 12.88 14.10 -4.39
N ASN A 150 13.74 13.90 -3.39
CA ASN A 150 13.93 12.65 -2.68
C ASN A 150 13.54 12.87 -1.22
N LEU A 151 12.41 12.28 -0.83
CA LEU A 151 11.89 12.38 0.51
C LEU A 151 12.19 11.09 1.28
N ILE A 152 12.46 11.23 2.56
CA ILE A 152 12.62 10.12 3.51
C ILE A 152 11.28 9.85 4.15
N ILE A 153 10.82 8.62 4.18
CA ILE A 153 9.61 8.25 4.91
C ILE A 153 9.96 8.23 6.40
N ARG A 154 9.43 9.21 7.15
CA ARG A 154 9.60 9.33 8.60
C ARG A 154 8.62 8.44 9.35
N THR A 155 7.38 8.43 8.90
CA THR A 155 6.31 7.56 9.38
C THR A 155 5.63 6.94 8.17
N GLY A 156 5.37 5.66 8.22
CA GLY A 156 4.64 4.98 7.17
C GLY A 156 3.86 3.83 7.76
N GLU A 157 2.54 3.98 7.82
CA GLU A 157 1.62 2.99 8.36
C GLU A 157 0.39 2.87 7.46
N VAL A 158 -0.01 1.64 7.21
CA VAL A 158 -1.20 1.27 6.45
C VAL A 158 -2.04 0.39 7.36
N GLN A 159 -3.13 0.94 7.88
CA GLN A 159 -4.01 0.25 8.83
C GLN A 159 -5.20 -0.37 8.10
N PHE A 160 -5.41 -1.65 8.32
CA PHE A 160 -6.57 -2.39 7.84
C PHE A 160 -7.56 -2.59 8.99
N ASN A 161 -8.78 -2.11 8.82
CA ASN A 161 -9.81 -2.15 9.84
C ASN A 161 -11.22 -2.35 9.22
N GLY A 162 -11.30 -3.20 8.21
CA GLY A 162 -12.51 -3.46 7.44
C GLY A 162 -12.20 -3.84 5.99
N PRO A 163 -12.87 -3.26 4.98
CA PRO A 163 -12.65 -3.60 3.58
C PRO A 163 -11.18 -3.54 3.19
N LEU A 164 -10.66 -4.62 2.58
CA LEU A 164 -9.23 -4.76 2.27
C LEU A 164 -8.75 -3.72 1.22
N ASP A 165 -9.64 -3.23 0.39
CA ASP A 165 -9.40 -2.21 -0.64
C ASP A 165 -9.47 -0.76 -0.12
N GLN A 166 -9.78 -0.56 1.17
CA GLN A 166 -9.93 0.75 1.78
C GLN A 166 -9.13 0.87 3.10
N PRO A 167 -7.83 0.59 3.09
CA PRO A 167 -7.01 0.80 4.29
C PRO A 167 -6.90 2.29 4.62
N ILE A 168 -6.59 2.59 5.87
CA ILE A 168 -6.27 3.94 6.34
C ILE A 168 -4.77 4.14 6.21
N LEU A 169 -4.38 5.23 5.59
CA LEU A 169 -2.98 5.65 5.43
C LEU A 169 -2.60 6.64 6.52
N LEU A 170 -1.39 6.50 7.04
CA LEU A 170 -0.72 7.47 7.90
C LEU A 170 0.75 7.52 7.47
N VAL A 171 1.07 8.43 6.55
CA VAL A 171 2.41 8.54 5.97
C VAL A 171 2.93 9.95 6.08
N GLU A 172 4.15 10.09 6.61
CA GLU A 172 4.91 11.34 6.59
C GLU A 172 6.21 11.14 5.81
N ALA A 173 6.37 11.91 4.77
CA ALA A 173 7.57 11.95 3.95
C ALA A 173 8.25 13.32 4.11
N ILE A 174 9.48 13.36 4.58
CA ILE A 174 10.23 14.58 4.87
C ILE A 174 11.38 14.75 3.88
N ARG A 175 11.74 15.99 3.61
CA ARG A 175 13.03 16.30 2.98
C ARG A 175 14.15 15.83 3.90
N ASP A 176 15.25 15.40 3.31
CA ASP A 176 16.44 15.02 4.07
C ASP A 176 16.89 16.21 4.94
N PRO A 177 16.90 16.07 6.28
CA PRO A 177 17.27 17.17 7.18
C PRO A 177 18.66 17.72 6.92
N ASP A 178 19.60 16.91 6.45
CA ASP A 178 20.97 17.33 6.10
C ASP A 178 20.99 18.28 4.88
N LEU A 179 19.88 18.38 4.14
CA LEU A 179 19.71 19.24 2.97
C LEU A 179 18.76 20.43 3.25
N THR A 180 18.45 20.70 4.52
CA THR A 180 17.62 21.83 4.96
C THR A 180 18.44 22.82 5.81
N GLU A 181 18.16 24.11 5.63
CA GLU A 181 18.73 25.18 6.46
C GLU A 181 17.93 25.30 7.77
N ASP A 182 18.54 25.90 8.79
CA ASP A 182 17.91 26.26 10.06
C ASP A 182 17.30 25.08 10.86
N ASP A 183 17.78 23.86 10.64
CA ASP A 183 17.28 22.63 11.26
C ASP A 183 15.75 22.40 11.05
N VAL A 184 15.21 22.94 9.98
CA VAL A 184 13.78 22.81 9.65
C VAL A 184 13.50 21.44 9.08
N ILE A 185 12.49 20.75 9.63
CA ILE A 185 11.91 19.55 9.03
C ILE A 185 10.72 20.00 8.18
N ALA A 186 10.79 19.79 6.88
CA ALA A 186 9.68 20.07 5.97
C ALA A 186 9.26 18.80 5.25
N GLY A 187 7.98 18.59 5.10
CA GLY A 187 7.46 17.34 4.54
C GLY A 187 6.03 17.40 4.03
N VAL A 188 5.62 16.25 3.55
CA VAL A 188 4.26 15.95 3.08
C VAL A 188 3.66 14.91 4.02
N ARG A 189 2.43 15.12 4.45
CA ARG A 189 1.64 14.18 5.23
C ARG A 189 0.47 13.69 4.40
N VAL A 190 0.27 12.37 4.37
CA VAL A 190 -0.82 11.69 3.69
C VAL A 190 -1.61 10.91 4.74
N GLU A 191 -2.87 11.25 4.92
CA GLU A 191 -3.74 10.68 5.95
C GLU A 191 -5.12 10.33 5.40
N GLY A 192 -5.74 9.30 5.99
CA GLY A 192 -7.10 8.91 5.68
C GLY A 192 -7.23 7.72 4.74
N PRO A 193 -8.44 7.43 4.25
CA PRO A 193 -8.69 6.26 3.41
C PRO A 193 -7.88 6.28 2.12
N ALA A 194 -7.30 5.14 1.73
CA ALA A 194 -6.43 5.03 0.55
C ALA A 194 -7.12 5.41 -0.77
N ASN A 195 -8.43 5.28 -0.85
CA ASN A 195 -9.22 5.68 -2.02
C ASN A 195 -9.51 7.18 -2.08
N GLN A 196 -9.34 7.92 -0.97
CA GLN A 196 -9.53 9.38 -0.89
C GLN A 196 -8.62 9.97 0.21
N PRO A 197 -7.29 9.91 0.05
CA PRO A 197 -6.37 10.41 1.05
C PRO A 197 -6.36 11.93 1.08
N SER A 198 -6.15 12.50 2.27
CA SER A 198 -5.85 13.91 2.46
C SER A 198 -4.34 14.10 2.42
N VAL A 199 -3.88 15.02 1.58
CA VAL A 199 -2.47 15.37 1.46
C VAL A 199 -2.25 16.79 1.96
N SER A 200 -1.28 17.01 2.85
CA SER A 200 -0.94 18.30 3.41
C SER A 200 0.55 18.51 3.54
N LEU A 201 0.98 19.77 3.45
CA LEU A 201 2.35 20.15 3.78
C LEU A 201 2.45 20.40 5.29
N PHE A 202 3.60 20.07 5.87
CA PHE A 202 3.91 20.40 7.25
C PHE A 202 5.37 20.79 7.42
N SER A 203 5.67 21.47 8.52
CA SER A 203 7.05 21.74 8.96
C SER A 203 7.16 21.74 10.48
N GLU A 204 8.38 21.52 10.94
CA GLU A 204 8.79 21.65 12.34
C GLU A 204 10.03 22.58 12.40
N PRO A 205 9.92 23.78 13.01
CA PRO A 205 8.70 24.39 13.58
C PRO A 205 7.63 24.69 12.54
N GLY A 206 6.36 24.79 13.00
CA GLY A 206 5.22 25.10 12.12
C GLY A 206 5.33 26.46 11.46
N MET A 207 5.12 26.50 10.15
CA MET A 207 5.19 27.71 9.32
C MET A 207 3.94 27.80 8.43
N ASP A 208 3.84 28.93 7.70
CA ASP A 208 2.86 29.05 6.64
C ASP A 208 3.16 28.11 5.46
N GLN A 209 2.14 27.82 4.64
CA GLN A 209 2.25 26.81 3.59
C GLN A 209 3.26 27.19 2.49
N ALA A 210 3.42 28.49 2.19
CA ALA A 210 4.37 28.93 1.18
C ALA A 210 5.82 28.67 1.64
N ARG A 211 6.12 28.92 2.91
CA ARG A 211 7.41 28.59 3.51
C ARG A 211 7.64 27.10 3.62
N ASN A 212 6.62 26.34 4.03
CA ASN A 212 6.71 24.86 4.05
C ASN A 212 7.10 24.31 2.67
N LEU A 213 6.44 24.83 1.62
CA LEU A 213 6.76 24.45 0.26
C LEU A 213 8.20 24.85 -0.14
N ALA A 214 8.64 26.05 0.23
CA ALA A 214 9.99 26.52 -0.06
C ALA A 214 11.04 25.61 0.59
N TYR A 215 10.90 25.26 1.87
CA TYR A 215 11.79 24.34 2.54
C TYR A 215 11.73 22.92 1.93
N LEU A 216 10.55 22.44 1.57
CA LEU A 216 10.40 21.13 0.93
C LEU A 216 11.14 21.06 -0.41
N LEU A 217 11.06 22.13 -1.23
CA LEU A 217 11.63 22.15 -2.58
C LEU A 217 13.11 22.55 -2.59
N ASN A 218 13.47 23.59 -1.84
CA ASN A 218 14.79 24.21 -1.93
C ASN A 218 15.66 23.95 -0.69
N GLY A 219 15.06 23.50 0.41
CA GLY A 219 15.75 23.34 1.69
C GLY A 219 15.95 24.65 2.45
N SER A 220 15.37 25.76 2.01
CA SER A 220 15.48 27.08 2.63
C SER A 220 14.16 27.84 2.58
N GLY A 221 14.00 28.83 3.46
CA GLY A 221 12.74 29.60 3.57
C GLY A 221 12.51 30.63 2.44
N GLY A 222 13.43 30.74 1.49
CA GLY A 222 13.32 31.65 0.35
C GLY A 222 12.79 30.96 -0.89
N LEU A 223 11.71 31.48 -1.48
CA LEU A 223 11.23 31.05 -2.80
C LEU A 223 12.11 31.56 -3.96
N GLY A 224 13.18 32.30 -3.67
CA GLY A 224 13.87 33.16 -4.61
C GLY A 224 15.31 32.78 -4.94
N GLY A 225 15.64 31.53 -5.22
CA GLY A 225 17.03 31.17 -5.60
C GLY A 225 17.19 30.26 -6.81
N GLY A 226 16.15 29.67 -7.29
CA GLY A 226 16.21 28.74 -8.44
C GLY A 226 15.24 29.19 -9.53
N GLN A 227 15.62 29.04 -10.77
CA GLN A 227 14.83 29.33 -11.98
C GLN A 227 13.60 28.40 -12.14
N MET A 228 12.79 28.25 -11.09
CA MET A 228 11.50 27.59 -11.24
C MET A 228 10.46 28.62 -11.61
N ASP A 229 9.83 28.45 -12.74
CA ASP A 229 8.69 29.23 -13.16
C ASP A 229 7.44 28.82 -12.39
N GLU A 230 6.44 29.71 -12.39
CA GLU A 230 5.15 29.53 -11.71
C GLU A 230 4.44 28.23 -12.13
N ASN A 231 4.57 27.85 -13.38
CA ASN A 231 3.99 26.62 -13.91
C ASN A 231 4.63 25.36 -13.30
N SER A 232 5.93 25.41 -13.03
CA SER A 232 6.67 24.31 -12.39
C SER A 232 6.25 24.12 -10.93
N TYR A 233 6.02 25.23 -10.18
CA TYR A 233 5.48 25.14 -8.82
C TYR A 233 4.05 24.59 -8.82
N ALA A 234 3.18 25.08 -9.71
CA ALA A 234 1.82 24.58 -9.83
C ALA A 234 1.80 23.08 -10.19
N ALA A 235 2.64 22.65 -11.13
CA ALA A 235 2.76 21.24 -11.50
C ALA A 235 3.22 20.35 -10.33
N MET A 236 4.14 20.85 -9.49
CA MET A 236 4.56 20.12 -8.29
C MET A 236 3.46 20.02 -7.26
N LEU A 237 2.71 21.09 -6.99
CA LEU A 237 1.56 21.05 -6.08
C LEU A 237 0.51 20.03 -6.53
N ILE A 238 0.19 20.04 -7.82
CA ILE A 238 -0.71 19.06 -8.43
C ILE A 238 -0.14 17.65 -8.26
N GLY A 239 1.16 17.49 -8.49
CA GLY A 239 1.82 16.20 -8.39
C GLY A 239 1.87 15.61 -6.98
N PHE A 240 1.93 16.45 -5.95
CA PHE A 240 1.79 16.03 -4.56
C PHE A 240 0.32 15.84 -4.12
N GLY A 241 -0.66 15.99 -5.02
CA GLY A 241 -2.07 15.87 -4.69
C GLY A 241 -2.66 17.07 -3.94
N LEU A 242 -1.94 18.19 -3.93
CA LEU A 242 -2.32 19.43 -3.21
C LEU A 242 -3.22 20.37 -4.03
N SER A 243 -3.66 19.94 -5.20
CA SER A 243 -4.41 20.76 -6.17
C SER A 243 -5.86 21.08 -5.78
N SER A 244 -6.38 20.51 -4.71
CA SER A 244 -7.79 20.66 -4.32
C SER A 244 -8.07 21.73 -3.26
N SER A 245 -7.04 22.42 -2.76
CA SER A 245 -7.26 23.51 -1.81
C SER A 245 -7.16 24.87 -2.53
N GLU A 246 -8.31 25.46 -2.86
CA GLU A 246 -8.43 26.83 -3.41
C GLU A 246 -7.63 27.86 -2.58
N SER A 247 -7.35 27.55 -1.31
CA SER A 247 -6.55 28.39 -0.43
C SER A 247 -5.05 28.38 -0.71
N LEU A 248 -4.51 27.35 -1.37
CA LEU A 248 -3.08 27.27 -1.68
C LEU A 248 -2.69 28.14 -2.88
N THR A 249 -3.50 28.13 -3.93
CA THR A 249 -3.25 28.94 -5.13
C THR A 249 -3.32 30.43 -4.83
N SER A 250 -4.26 30.87 -3.98
CA SER A 250 -4.36 32.26 -3.59
C SER A 250 -3.24 32.72 -2.65
N ASN A 251 -2.78 31.87 -1.74
CA ASN A 251 -1.68 32.21 -0.81
C ASN A 251 -0.30 32.17 -1.49
N VAL A 252 -0.10 31.26 -2.43
CA VAL A 252 1.13 31.22 -3.24
C VAL A 252 1.17 32.40 -4.20
N GLY A 253 0.06 32.76 -4.86
CA GLY A 253 -0.03 33.92 -5.69
C GLY A 253 0.27 35.22 -4.92
N ASN A 254 -0.29 35.39 -3.73
CA ASN A 254 -0.04 36.56 -2.88
C ASN A 254 1.42 36.60 -2.34
N ALA A 255 2.03 35.47 -2.05
CA ALA A 255 3.44 35.35 -1.61
C ALA A 255 4.43 35.62 -2.75
N LEU A 256 4.03 35.40 -4.00
CA LEU A 256 4.81 35.66 -5.20
C LEU A 256 4.56 37.07 -5.79
N GLY A 257 3.62 37.82 -5.21
CA GLY A 257 3.34 39.20 -5.60
C GLY A 257 2.55 39.36 -6.90
N ILE A 258 1.70 38.38 -7.21
CA ILE A 258 0.80 38.39 -8.38
C ILE A 258 -0.64 38.42 -7.93
#